data_e5b16d400080663e173a17fb7308743c
#
_entry.id   e5b16d400080663e173a17fb7308743c
#
_cell.length_a   1.000
_cell.length_b   1.000
_cell.length_c   1.000
_cell.angle_alpha   90.00
_cell.angle_beta   90.00
_cell.angle_gamma   90.00
#
_symmetry.space_group_name_H-M   'P 1'
#
loop_
_entity.id
_entity.type
_entity.pdbx_description
1 polymer ?
#
loop_
_entity_poly.entity_id
_entity_poly.type
_entity_poly.pdbx_seq_one_letter_code
_entity_poly.pdbx_strand_id
1 'polypeptide(L)'
;RSSVHFYDPNTFTLTPENSDGKSEWGHTAAAGKFQAGSNEEHVVSTFSKLYEKYIMNNIPVYIGEYGCVMHNNDRSNLFRNYYLEYVCRAAYMYCMPVMLWDNNVKGGGNEHHGYFNHTDGTYVNNSETLVQTMIKAATSTDANYTLDTVYNKAPK
;
A
#
# COMPACT_ATOMS: atom_id res chain seq x y z
N ARG A 1 14.29 13.41 -12.61
CA ARG A 1 13.19 12.53 -12.15
C ARG A 1 13.78 11.28 -11.54
N SER A 2 13.25 10.86 -10.40
CA SER A 2 13.59 9.58 -9.78
C SER A 2 12.33 8.76 -9.61
N SER A 3 12.37 7.49 -10.04
CA SER A 3 11.33 6.51 -9.81
C SER A 3 11.80 5.50 -8.79
N VAL A 4 10.94 5.15 -7.85
CA VAL A 4 11.17 4.06 -6.91
C VAL A 4 9.95 3.13 -6.91
N HIS A 5 10.15 1.86 -6.57
CA HIS A 5 9.08 0.91 -6.32
C HIS A 5 9.00 0.66 -4.82
N PHE A 6 7.80 0.53 -4.28
CA PHE A 6 7.61 0.30 -2.87
C PHE A 6 6.62 -0.85 -2.62
N TYR A 7 7.15 -1.95 -2.10
CA TYR A 7 6.38 -3.15 -1.75
C TYR A 7 6.74 -3.69 -0.36
N ASP A 8 7.48 -2.93 0.45
CA ASP A 8 7.91 -3.42 1.76
C ASP A 8 6.75 -3.64 2.74
N PRO A 9 6.65 -4.83 3.35
CA PRO A 9 7.51 -6.00 3.17
C PRO A 9 6.97 -6.95 2.09
N ASN A 10 7.83 -7.46 1.23
CA ASN A 10 7.46 -8.38 0.14
C ASN A 10 6.74 -9.65 0.63
N THR A 11 7.06 -10.11 1.83
CA THR A 11 6.43 -11.27 2.48
C THR A 11 4.93 -11.10 2.71
N PHE A 12 4.44 -9.85 2.77
CA PHE A 12 3.02 -9.53 2.90
C PHE A 12 2.41 -9.06 1.58
N THR A 13 3.15 -8.25 0.82
CA THR A 13 2.61 -7.53 -0.34
C THR A 13 2.73 -8.28 -1.66
N LEU A 14 3.66 -9.23 -1.76
CA LEU A 14 3.93 -9.97 -3.01
C LEU A 14 3.76 -11.48 -2.85
N THR A 15 4.30 -12.06 -1.78
CA THR A 15 4.45 -13.52 -1.64
C THR A 15 3.93 -14.08 -0.31
N PRO A 16 2.66 -13.80 0.06
CA PRO A 16 2.12 -14.23 1.35
C PRO A 16 1.97 -15.75 1.50
N GLU A 17 1.94 -16.50 0.38
CA GLU A 17 1.79 -17.94 0.37
C GLU A 17 3.14 -18.70 0.46
N ASN A 18 4.27 -17.97 0.46
CA ASN A 18 5.58 -18.57 0.67
C ASN A 18 5.77 -18.98 2.16
N SER A 19 6.77 -19.80 2.44
CA SER A 19 7.05 -20.32 3.79
C SER A 19 7.35 -19.21 4.81
N ASP A 20 7.88 -18.06 4.35
CA ASP A 20 8.13 -16.86 5.15
C ASP A 20 7.02 -15.80 5.00
N GLY A 21 5.95 -16.14 4.27
CA GLY A 21 4.81 -15.26 4.02
C GLY A 21 4.16 -14.74 5.29
N LYS A 22 3.62 -13.52 5.22
CA LYS A 22 2.96 -12.83 6.31
C LYS A 22 1.51 -12.52 5.95
N SER A 23 0.64 -12.63 6.93
CA SER A 23 -0.80 -12.45 6.75
C SER A 23 -1.32 -11.10 7.27
N GLU A 24 -0.51 -10.36 8.02
CA GLU A 24 -0.90 -9.09 8.64
C GLU A 24 0.23 -8.06 8.51
N TRP A 25 -0.12 -6.77 8.68
CA TRP A 25 0.82 -5.66 8.59
C TRP A 25 0.44 -4.54 9.54
N GLY A 26 1.46 -3.87 10.08
CA GLY A 26 1.27 -2.67 10.88
C GLY A 26 1.18 -2.93 12.39
N HIS A 27 0.92 -1.86 13.15
CA HIS A 27 1.03 -1.87 14.62
C HIS A 27 -0.04 -2.70 15.34
N THR A 28 -1.13 -3.06 14.68
CA THR A 28 -2.19 -3.91 15.25
C THR A 28 -2.07 -5.38 14.85
N ALA A 29 -1.06 -5.71 14.03
CA ALA A 29 -0.85 -7.09 13.60
C ALA A 29 -0.48 -8.00 14.76
N ALA A 30 -1.01 -9.24 14.72
CA ALA A 30 -0.74 -10.24 15.76
C ALA A 30 0.71 -10.74 15.71
N ALA A 31 1.24 -11.12 16.86
CA ALA A 31 2.58 -11.68 16.96
C ALA A 31 2.79 -12.85 15.99
N GLY A 32 3.93 -12.84 15.26
CA GLY A 32 4.26 -13.86 14.26
C GLY A 32 3.55 -13.71 12.91
N LYS A 33 2.59 -12.79 12.78
CA LYS A 33 1.82 -12.58 11.55
C LYS A 33 2.34 -11.45 10.66
N PHE A 34 3.33 -10.69 11.12
CA PHE A 34 3.90 -9.53 10.43
C PHE A 34 5.43 -9.62 10.31
N GLN A 35 5.98 -8.86 9.38
CA GLN A 35 7.43 -8.70 9.23
C GLN A 35 7.91 -7.59 10.16
N ALA A 36 8.75 -7.94 11.13
CA ALA A 36 9.34 -6.96 12.05
C ALA A 36 10.17 -5.91 11.29
N GLY A 37 10.06 -4.63 11.74
CA GLY A 37 10.81 -3.52 11.14
C GLY A 37 10.25 -2.98 9.82
N SER A 38 9.13 -3.52 9.33
CA SER A 38 8.49 -3.08 8.07
C SER A 38 7.03 -2.66 8.28
N ASN A 39 6.81 -1.80 9.26
CA ASN A 39 5.50 -1.24 9.63
C ASN A 39 5.33 0.20 9.13
N GLU A 40 4.39 0.92 9.72
CA GLU A 40 4.09 2.33 9.42
C GLU A 40 5.32 3.24 9.57
N GLU A 41 6.12 3.01 10.60
CA GLU A 41 7.36 3.77 10.85
C GLU A 41 8.38 3.58 9.72
N HIS A 42 8.50 2.37 9.18
CA HIS A 42 9.34 2.10 8.02
C HIS A 42 8.89 2.87 6.77
N VAL A 43 7.58 2.92 6.52
CA VAL A 43 7.01 3.72 5.42
C VAL A 43 7.38 5.19 5.57
N VAL A 44 7.10 5.77 6.72
CA VAL A 44 7.39 7.18 7.00
C VAL A 44 8.90 7.47 6.91
N SER A 45 9.73 6.62 7.51
CA SER A 45 11.20 6.77 7.46
C SER A 45 11.73 6.71 6.03
N THR A 46 11.22 5.80 5.22
CA THR A 46 11.65 5.67 3.82
C THR A 46 11.24 6.90 2.99
N PHE A 47 10.00 7.34 3.13
CA PHE A 47 9.48 8.45 2.34
C PHE A 47 10.04 9.80 2.78
N SER A 48 10.27 10.02 4.08
CA SER A 48 10.94 11.23 4.57
C SER A 48 12.37 11.35 4.03
N LYS A 49 13.12 10.25 3.98
CA LYS A 49 14.48 10.25 3.40
C LYS A 49 14.48 10.58 1.90
N LEU A 50 13.50 10.06 1.14
CA LEU A 50 13.35 10.41 -0.28
C LEU A 50 12.98 11.90 -0.45
N TYR A 51 12.08 12.39 0.39
CA TYR A 51 11.67 13.79 0.41
C TYR A 51 12.87 14.72 0.69
N GLU A 52 13.60 14.48 1.77
CA GLU A 52 14.75 15.28 2.18
C GLU A 52 15.88 15.24 1.15
N LYS A 53 16.17 14.05 0.60
CA LYS A 53 17.29 13.89 -0.34
C LYS A 53 17.00 14.46 -1.72
N TYR A 54 15.77 14.35 -2.21
CA TYR A 54 15.43 14.68 -3.60
C TYR A 54 14.45 15.85 -3.71
N ILE A 55 13.27 15.75 -3.11
CA ILE A 55 12.20 16.73 -3.34
C ILE A 55 12.58 18.11 -2.81
N MET A 56 13.17 18.17 -1.62
CA MET A 56 13.70 19.43 -1.07
C MET A 56 14.80 20.05 -1.94
N ASN A 57 15.44 19.27 -2.78
CA ASN A 57 16.45 19.71 -3.74
C ASN A 57 15.90 19.88 -5.16
N ASN A 58 14.58 20.07 -5.31
CA ASN A 58 13.88 20.26 -6.58
C ASN A 58 14.02 19.09 -7.57
N ILE A 59 14.25 17.87 -7.06
CA ILE A 59 14.27 16.65 -7.86
C ILE A 59 12.96 15.88 -7.61
N PRO A 60 12.01 15.88 -8.55
CA PRO A 60 10.76 15.16 -8.38
C PRO A 60 10.98 13.64 -8.23
N VAL A 61 10.30 13.05 -7.26
CA VAL A 61 10.25 11.60 -7.03
C VAL A 61 8.81 11.12 -7.21
N TYR A 62 8.64 9.94 -7.77
CA TYR A 62 7.35 9.25 -7.80
C TYR A 62 7.53 7.78 -7.47
N ILE A 63 6.50 7.22 -6.86
CA ILE A 63 6.43 5.79 -6.59
C ILE A 63 5.89 5.14 -7.88
N GLY A 64 6.78 4.63 -8.72
CA GLY A 64 6.46 4.09 -10.04
C GLY A 64 5.71 2.77 -10.01
N GLU A 65 5.81 2.05 -8.89
CA GLU A 65 4.98 0.92 -8.55
C GLU A 65 4.79 0.84 -7.04
N TYR A 66 3.56 0.55 -6.63
CA TYR A 66 3.24 0.08 -5.30
C TYR A 66 2.01 -0.81 -5.38
N GLY A 67 1.81 -1.67 -4.39
CA GLY A 67 0.65 -2.53 -4.37
C GLY A 67 0.71 -3.52 -3.22
N CYS A 68 -0.34 -4.31 -3.11
CA CYS A 68 -0.42 -5.43 -2.19
C CYS A 68 -1.37 -6.45 -2.81
N VAL A 69 -0.93 -7.69 -2.92
CA VAL A 69 -1.72 -8.79 -3.45
C VAL A 69 -3.00 -9.02 -2.64
N MET A 70 -4.03 -9.54 -3.28
CA MET A 70 -5.17 -10.09 -2.56
C MET A 70 -4.74 -11.37 -1.83
N HIS A 71 -5.07 -11.45 -0.55
CA HIS A 71 -4.83 -12.64 0.28
C HIS A 71 -6.02 -13.59 0.21
N ASN A 72 -5.80 -14.85 0.63
CA ASN A 72 -6.82 -15.91 0.61
C ASN A 72 -7.71 -15.94 1.88
N ASN A 73 -7.66 -14.93 2.72
CA ASN A 73 -8.56 -14.82 3.88
C ASN A 73 -8.98 -13.37 4.15
N ASP A 74 -10.16 -13.21 4.72
CA ASP A 74 -10.79 -11.91 4.92
C ASP A 74 -10.00 -11.01 5.88
N ARG A 75 -9.46 -11.57 6.96
CA ARG A 75 -8.68 -10.78 7.93
C ARG A 75 -7.43 -10.18 7.29
N SER A 76 -6.67 -10.97 6.52
CA SER A 76 -5.49 -10.46 5.81
C SER A 76 -5.86 -9.37 4.80
N ASN A 77 -7.02 -9.47 4.16
CA ASN A 77 -7.50 -8.45 3.23
C ASN A 77 -7.91 -7.15 3.94
N LEU A 78 -8.32 -7.17 5.21
CA LEU A 78 -8.47 -5.94 5.99
C LEU A 78 -7.12 -5.23 6.17
N PHE A 79 -6.05 -5.96 6.47
CA PHE A 79 -4.70 -5.41 6.55
C PHE A 79 -4.16 -4.96 5.18
N ARG A 80 -4.49 -5.68 4.11
CA ARG A 80 -4.19 -5.23 2.74
C ARG A 80 -4.80 -3.87 2.44
N ASN A 81 -6.07 -3.69 2.73
CA ASN A 81 -6.78 -2.44 2.50
C ASN A 81 -6.17 -1.29 3.32
N TYR A 82 -5.85 -1.55 4.58
CA TYR A 82 -5.16 -0.60 5.45
C TYR A 82 -3.77 -0.23 4.93
N TYR A 83 -2.96 -1.21 4.51
CA TYR A 83 -1.65 -0.98 3.91
C TYR A 83 -1.72 -0.06 2.70
N LEU A 84 -2.61 -0.38 1.76
CA LEU A 84 -2.75 0.39 0.52
C LEU A 84 -3.18 1.84 0.78
N GLU A 85 -4.10 2.07 1.71
CA GLU A 85 -4.49 3.43 2.12
C GLU A 85 -3.34 4.17 2.80
N TYR A 86 -2.68 3.52 3.76
CA TYR A 86 -1.62 4.14 4.55
C TYR A 86 -0.41 4.56 3.68
N VAL A 87 0.08 3.65 2.84
CA VAL A 87 1.21 3.92 1.94
C VAL A 87 0.87 5.02 0.94
N CYS A 88 -0.32 4.98 0.36
CA CYS A 88 -0.79 5.99 -0.58
C CYS A 88 -0.89 7.38 0.09
N ARG A 89 -1.46 7.44 1.31
CA ARG A 89 -1.56 8.70 2.05
C ARG A 89 -0.19 9.22 2.49
N ALA A 90 0.70 8.35 2.92
CA ALA A 90 2.08 8.72 3.25
C ALA A 90 2.81 9.32 2.04
N ALA A 91 2.69 8.71 0.87
CA ALA A 91 3.27 9.25 -0.35
C ALA A 91 2.73 10.65 -0.70
N TYR A 92 1.43 10.86 -0.58
CA TYR A 92 0.81 12.18 -0.73
C TYR A 92 1.41 13.22 0.23
N MET A 93 1.55 12.88 1.51
CA MET A 93 2.10 13.77 2.53
C MET A 93 3.56 14.15 2.26
N TYR A 94 4.30 13.29 1.59
CA TYR A 94 5.69 13.55 1.16
C TYR A 94 5.81 14.00 -0.30
N CYS A 95 4.72 14.49 -0.91
CA CYS A 95 4.70 15.05 -2.27
C CYS A 95 5.15 14.08 -3.36
N MET A 96 4.86 12.79 -3.21
CA MET A 96 5.19 11.76 -4.19
C MET A 96 3.91 11.17 -4.78
N PRO A 97 3.63 11.34 -6.07
CA PRO A 97 2.55 10.60 -6.72
C PRO A 97 2.87 9.11 -6.77
N VAL A 98 1.82 8.29 -6.72
CA VAL A 98 1.91 6.84 -6.73
C VAL A 98 1.24 6.24 -7.95
N MET A 99 1.76 5.10 -8.41
CA MET A 99 1.19 4.29 -9.47
C MET A 99 0.90 2.89 -8.93
N LEU A 100 -0.39 2.54 -8.90
CA LEU A 100 -0.82 1.23 -8.45
C LEU A 100 -0.44 0.18 -9.48
N TRP A 101 0.22 -0.88 -9.03
CA TRP A 101 0.51 -2.03 -9.87
C TRP A 101 -0.73 -2.93 -9.98
N ASP A 102 -1.18 -3.18 -11.21
CA ASP A 102 -2.27 -4.08 -11.55
C ASP A 102 -1.84 -4.99 -12.69
N ASN A 103 -1.83 -6.29 -12.46
CA ASN A 103 -1.46 -7.30 -13.45
C ASN A 103 -2.64 -8.15 -13.95
N ASN A 104 -3.89 -7.71 -13.68
CA ASN A 104 -5.12 -8.40 -14.08
C ASN A 104 -5.32 -9.80 -13.48
N VAL A 105 -4.51 -10.21 -12.50
CA VAL A 105 -4.64 -11.54 -11.89
C VAL A 105 -5.70 -11.51 -10.80
N LYS A 106 -6.74 -12.34 -10.96
CA LYS A 106 -7.89 -12.44 -10.04
C LYS A 106 -7.62 -13.43 -8.92
N GLY A 107 -8.40 -13.28 -7.83
CA GLY A 107 -8.29 -14.12 -6.64
C GLY A 107 -7.11 -13.75 -5.75
N GLY A 108 -6.88 -14.52 -4.69
CA GLY A 108 -5.79 -14.32 -3.75
C GLY A 108 -4.60 -15.24 -4.05
N GLY A 109 -3.40 -14.79 -3.67
CA GLY A 109 -2.18 -15.56 -3.82
C GLY A 109 -0.96 -14.69 -4.15
N ASN A 110 0.18 -15.35 -4.34
CA ASN A 110 1.42 -14.70 -4.71
C ASN A 110 1.27 -13.97 -6.05
N GLU A 111 1.69 -12.71 -6.11
CA GLU A 111 1.65 -11.86 -7.31
C GLU A 111 0.23 -11.63 -7.88
N HIS A 112 -0.83 -11.79 -7.07
CA HIS A 112 -2.21 -11.55 -7.48
C HIS A 112 -2.61 -10.09 -7.22
N HIS A 113 -2.35 -9.20 -8.20
CA HIS A 113 -2.56 -7.74 -8.09
C HIS A 113 -3.76 -7.24 -8.92
N GLY A 114 -4.77 -8.06 -9.20
CA GLY A 114 -5.91 -7.64 -10.01
C GLY A 114 -6.86 -6.69 -9.26
N TYR A 115 -7.07 -5.49 -9.79
CA TYR A 115 -8.09 -4.52 -9.37
C TYR A 115 -9.11 -4.28 -10.46
N PHE A 116 -8.67 -4.33 -11.72
CA PHE A 116 -9.49 -4.10 -12.90
C PHE A 116 -9.40 -5.29 -13.86
N ASN A 117 -10.48 -5.53 -14.58
CA ASN A 117 -10.45 -6.37 -15.76
C ASN A 117 -9.87 -5.56 -16.91
N HIS A 118 -8.73 -5.95 -17.42
CA HIS A 118 -8.05 -5.20 -18.50
C HIS A 118 -8.77 -5.25 -19.86
N THR A 119 -9.80 -6.11 -19.99
CA THR A 119 -10.59 -6.19 -21.24
C THR A 119 -11.65 -5.10 -21.32
N ASP A 120 -12.33 -4.82 -20.20
CA ASP A 120 -13.51 -3.95 -20.18
C ASP A 120 -13.45 -2.84 -19.12
N GLY A 121 -12.40 -2.80 -18.31
CA GLY A 121 -12.21 -1.79 -17.26
C GLY A 121 -13.11 -1.95 -16.04
N THR A 122 -13.86 -3.04 -15.92
CA THR A 122 -14.68 -3.29 -14.72
C THR A 122 -13.83 -3.69 -13.52
N TYR A 123 -14.35 -3.45 -12.32
CA TYR A 123 -13.67 -3.88 -11.08
C TYR A 123 -13.68 -5.40 -10.93
N VAL A 124 -12.57 -5.96 -10.46
CA VAL A 124 -12.46 -7.37 -10.07
C VAL A 124 -12.15 -7.47 -8.57
N ASN A 125 -12.37 -8.64 -7.97
CA ASN A 125 -12.05 -8.90 -6.56
C ASN A 125 -12.76 -7.94 -5.57
N ASN A 126 -13.94 -7.43 -5.91
CA ASN A 126 -14.67 -6.42 -5.14
C ASN A 126 -13.82 -5.16 -4.83
N SER A 127 -12.96 -4.76 -5.77
CA SER A 127 -11.94 -3.72 -5.54
C SER A 127 -12.46 -2.29 -5.62
N GLU A 128 -13.70 -2.05 -6.01
CA GLU A 128 -14.22 -0.69 -6.23
C GLU A 128 -14.02 0.24 -5.02
N THR A 129 -14.49 -0.17 -3.85
CA THR A 129 -14.35 0.63 -2.62
C THR A 129 -12.88 0.87 -2.26
N LEU A 130 -12.03 -0.13 -2.44
CA LEU A 130 -10.59 -0.02 -2.18
C LEU A 130 -9.93 0.98 -3.14
N VAL A 131 -10.25 0.92 -4.41
CA VAL A 131 -9.74 1.87 -5.42
C VAL A 131 -10.18 3.29 -5.09
N GLN A 132 -11.45 3.51 -4.72
CA GLN A 132 -11.94 4.82 -4.29
C GLN A 132 -11.21 5.33 -3.03
N THR A 133 -10.92 4.45 -2.09
CA THR A 133 -10.13 4.78 -0.90
C THR A 133 -8.71 5.23 -1.28
N MET A 134 -8.06 4.54 -2.20
CA MET A 134 -6.73 4.92 -2.69
C MET A 134 -6.75 6.25 -3.45
N ILE A 135 -7.75 6.50 -4.28
CA ILE A 135 -7.92 7.79 -4.97
C ILE A 135 -8.07 8.91 -3.93
N LYS A 136 -8.91 8.73 -2.92
CA LYS A 136 -9.06 9.69 -1.82
C LYS A 136 -7.72 9.91 -1.10
N ALA A 137 -6.99 8.85 -0.78
CA ALA A 137 -5.69 8.94 -0.12
C ALA A 137 -4.67 9.73 -0.93
N ALA A 138 -4.69 9.59 -2.25
CA ALA A 138 -3.77 10.25 -3.18
C ALA A 138 -4.13 11.71 -3.49
N THR A 139 -5.37 12.13 -3.27
CA THR A 139 -5.86 13.42 -3.81
C THR A 139 -6.54 14.33 -2.79
N SER A 140 -6.98 13.80 -1.64
CA SER A 140 -7.73 14.61 -0.67
C SER A 140 -6.89 15.72 -0.07
N THR A 141 -7.42 16.94 -0.12
CA THR A 141 -6.87 18.14 0.54
C THR A 141 -7.54 18.42 1.90
N ASP A 142 -8.38 17.53 2.40
CA ASP A 142 -9.02 17.66 3.70
C ASP A 142 -7.96 17.63 4.81
N ALA A 143 -7.85 18.74 5.55
CA ALA A 143 -6.91 18.88 6.66
C ALA A 143 -7.13 17.86 7.81
N ASN A 144 -8.33 17.29 7.92
CA ASN A 144 -8.65 16.26 8.91
C ASN A 144 -8.31 14.84 8.45
N TYR A 145 -7.96 14.66 7.18
CA TYR A 145 -7.54 13.37 6.64
C TYR A 145 -6.01 13.26 6.67
N THR A 146 -5.47 12.81 7.77
CA THR A 146 -4.03 12.73 8.06
C THR A 146 -3.55 11.28 8.14
N LEU A 147 -2.22 11.08 8.20
CA LEU A 147 -1.66 9.76 8.50
C LEU A 147 -2.15 9.21 9.83
N ASP A 148 -2.30 10.06 10.85
CA ASP A 148 -2.82 9.63 12.16
C ASP A 148 -4.27 9.15 12.08
N THR A 149 -5.12 9.79 11.29
CA THR A 149 -6.50 9.31 11.08
C THR A 149 -6.55 7.97 10.37
N VAL A 150 -5.64 7.71 9.42
CA VAL A 150 -5.51 6.40 8.77
C VAL A 150 -4.95 5.36 9.76
N TYR A 151 -3.89 5.71 10.49
CA TYR A 151 -3.28 4.85 11.51
C TYR A 151 -4.30 4.37 12.55
N ASN A 152 -5.19 5.26 13.00
CA ASN A 152 -6.22 4.94 13.99
C ASN A 152 -7.34 4.03 13.44
N LYS A 153 -7.41 3.80 12.14
CA LYS A 153 -8.35 2.86 11.48
C LYS A 153 -7.73 1.49 11.21
N ALA A 154 -6.53 1.21 11.68
CA ALA A 154 -5.90 -0.10 11.52
C ALA A 154 -6.83 -1.22 12.01
N PRO A 155 -6.83 -2.40 11.38
CA PRO A 155 -7.66 -3.53 11.80
C PRO A 155 -7.40 -3.92 13.25
N LYS A 156 -8.47 -4.35 13.96
CA LYS A 156 -8.42 -4.76 15.37
C LYS A 156 -8.53 -6.27 15.52
#